data_3e36a4ac46ad314ea85e582527a360b9
#
_entry.id   3e36a4ac46ad314ea85e582527a360b9
#
_cell.length_a   1.000
_cell.length_b   1.000
_cell.length_c   1.000
_cell.angle_alpha   90.00
_cell.angle_beta   90.00
_cell.angle_gamma   90.00
#
_symmetry.space_group_name_H-M   'P 1'
#
loop_
_entity.id
_entity.type
_entity.pdbx_description
1 polymer ?
#
loop_
_entity_poly.entity_id
_entity_poly.type
_entity_poly.pdbx_seq_one_letter_code
_entity_poly.pdbx_strand_id
1 'polypeptide(L)'
;MINYKPVDLPDRTVTVRTKSGTYVYLTQSVEYSSKLKCSRPKRIAIGKLNEEGMLIPNQNYFDLYGKPVELDVPGERADSISCGPFVVVDSIARKTQLMDVLESVFPEQWEKILDLATYMMMTENNVMQYFEDYGYHHALFNESNFTDSTIGRLFDNMNIKDMDLFIRAWVKMHADRDIYISYDSTNMNCVAGNLELAEYGHAKDNPDLPQVNMSLGYNQTGNKPLFYSLYPGSIIDNTECEKMVERAKYYECENMGFILDRGYFSIKNIRYFERNRYDYILMTKGNAGFVQKAVEECQAILRNGYTNYIEEHELYGMTLEKDLFGTGKTEYVHVYY
;
A
#
# COMPACT_ATOMS: atom_id res chain seq x y z
N MET A 1 -6.04 -9.38 26.83
CA MET A 1 -4.76 -9.19 27.58
C MET A 1 -4.20 -10.57 27.85
N ILE A 2 -3.09 -10.92 27.24
CA ILE A 2 -2.42 -12.20 27.52
C ILE A 2 -1.91 -12.10 28.95
N ASN A 3 -2.48 -12.87 29.85
CA ASN A 3 -1.99 -12.99 31.23
C ASN A 3 -0.77 -13.92 31.23
N TYR A 4 0.39 -13.36 30.99
CA TYR A 4 1.63 -14.09 31.20
C TYR A 4 1.76 -14.46 32.68
N LYS A 5 2.23 -15.67 32.97
CA LYS A 5 2.52 -16.06 34.36
C LYS A 5 3.54 -15.10 34.94
N PRO A 6 3.31 -14.62 36.18
CA PRO A 6 4.30 -13.81 36.87
C PRO A 6 5.62 -14.56 37.00
N VAL A 7 6.73 -13.86 36.82
CA VAL A 7 8.08 -14.41 36.93
C VAL A 7 8.85 -13.66 38.02
N ASP A 8 9.92 -14.27 38.50
CA ASP A 8 10.83 -13.63 39.43
C ASP A 8 11.52 -12.40 38.80
N LEU A 9 11.85 -11.41 39.62
CA LEU A 9 12.54 -10.21 39.16
C LEU A 9 13.96 -10.56 38.73
N PRO A 10 14.36 -10.25 37.47
CA PRO A 10 15.72 -10.40 37.03
C PRO A 10 16.68 -9.46 37.78
N ASP A 11 17.96 -9.84 37.84
CA ASP A 11 19.01 -8.97 38.34
C ASP A 11 19.11 -7.63 37.58
N ARG A 12 19.64 -6.60 38.23
CA ARG A 12 19.84 -5.24 37.69
C ARG A 12 18.56 -4.51 37.29
N THR A 13 17.43 -4.87 37.91
CA THR A 13 16.16 -4.20 37.75
C THR A 13 15.98 -3.06 38.75
N VAL A 14 15.19 -2.07 38.34
CA VAL A 14 14.77 -0.94 39.15
C VAL A 14 13.27 -0.78 39.04
N THR A 15 12.59 -0.60 40.17
CA THR A 15 11.14 -0.37 40.19
C THR A 15 10.81 1.09 40.28
N VAL A 16 9.81 1.53 39.52
CA VAL A 16 9.31 2.92 39.55
C VAL A 16 7.81 2.90 39.79
N ARG A 17 7.37 3.51 40.88
CA ARG A 17 5.95 3.63 41.20
C ARG A 17 5.32 4.80 40.47
N THR A 18 4.20 4.56 39.80
CA THR A 18 3.41 5.56 39.06
C THR A 18 1.95 5.51 39.56
N LYS A 19 1.10 6.42 39.06
CA LYS A 19 -0.34 6.39 39.34
C LYS A 19 -1.03 5.13 38.81
N SER A 20 -0.49 4.49 37.77
CA SER A 20 -1.05 3.32 37.09
C SER A 20 -0.41 1.98 37.54
N GLY A 21 0.46 1.99 38.55
CA GLY A 21 1.12 0.81 39.08
C GLY A 21 2.63 0.93 39.19
N THR A 22 3.28 -0.15 39.61
CA THR A 22 4.74 -0.21 39.78
C THR A 22 5.36 -0.88 38.56
N TYR A 23 6.12 -0.12 37.80
CA TYR A 23 6.82 -0.60 36.60
C TYR A 23 8.23 -1.07 36.94
N VAL A 24 8.67 -2.11 36.25
CA VAL A 24 10.01 -2.68 36.37
C VAL A 24 10.83 -2.36 35.15
N TYR A 25 12.02 -1.80 35.38
CA TYR A 25 12.98 -1.42 34.35
C TYR A 25 14.27 -2.21 34.51
N LEU A 26 14.75 -2.77 33.42
CA LEU A 26 16.09 -3.37 33.34
C LEU A 26 17.09 -2.31 32.91
N THR A 27 18.24 -2.22 33.60
CA THR A 27 19.34 -1.35 33.22
C THR A 27 20.23 -2.08 32.21
N GLN A 28 20.21 -1.61 30.96
CA GLN A 28 20.99 -2.19 29.86
C GLN A 28 22.45 -1.70 29.85
N SER A 29 22.65 -0.40 30.02
CA SER A 29 23.97 0.23 30.05
C SER A 29 23.97 1.47 30.96
N VAL A 30 25.15 1.94 31.30
CA VAL A 30 25.33 3.22 32.02
C VAL A 30 26.26 4.08 31.16
N GLU A 31 25.73 5.20 30.67
CA GLU A 31 26.46 6.14 29.83
C GLU A 31 26.78 7.42 30.60
N TYR A 32 28.01 7.90 30.46
CA TYR A 32 28.42 9.18 31.06
C TYR A 32 27.98 10.34 30.16
N SER A 33 27.14 11.23 30.68
CA SER A 33 26.75 12.44 29.97
C SER A 33 27.71 13.57 30.30
N SER A 34 28.56 13.96 29.36
CA SER A 34 29.47 15.10 29.50
C SER A 34 28.74 16.43 29.69
N LYS A 35 27.53 16.56 29.16
CA LYS A 35 26.68 17.75 29.28
C LYS A 35 26.10 17.95 30.71
N LEU A 36 25.83 16.86 31.39
CA LEU A 36 25.21 16.86 32.74
C LEU A 36 26.20 16.45 33.83
N LYS A 37 27.44 16.12 33.46
CA LYS A 37 28.53 15.64 34.34
C LYS A 37 28.10 14.52 35.30
N CYS A 38 27.23 13.62 34.82
CA CYS A 38 26.78 12.47 35.61
C CYS A 38 26.58 11.23 34.71
N SER A 39 26.66 10.06 35.34
CA SER A 39 26.34 8.79 34.68
C SER A 39 24.84 8.56 34.64
N ARG A 40 24.30 8.28 33.47
CA ARG A 40 22.86 7.98 33.29
C ARG A 40 22.68 6.52 32.85
N PRO A 41 21.84 5.78 33.57
CA PRO A 41 21.48 4.42 33.13
C PRO A 41 20.49 4.50 31.97
N LYS A 42 20.78 3.74 30.91
CA LYS A 42 19.83 3.44 29.84
C LYS A 42 18.98 2.25 30.29
N ARG A 43 17.68 2.47 30.41
CA ARG A 43 16.73 1.50 30.96
C ARG A 43 15.66 1.17 29.97
N ILE A 44 15.22 -0.09 29.97
CA ILE A 44 14.06 -0.56 29.22
C ILE A 44 13.01 -1.08 30.20
N ALA A 45 11.73 -0.76 29.96
CA ALA A 45 10.64 -1.29 30.78
C ALA A 45 10.38 -2.74 30.38
N ILE A 46 10.43 -3.65 31.37
CA ILE A 46 10.25 -5.09 31.16
C ILE A 46 8.93 -5.65 31.72
N GLY A 47 8.14 -4.83 32.39
CA GLY A 47 6.83 -5.24 32.91
C GLY A 47 6.37 -4.41 34.09
N LYS A 48 5.39 -4.96 34.82
CA LYS A 48 4.81 -4.39 36.05
C LYS A 48 4.88 -5.40 37.19
N LEU A 49 4.94 -4.93 38.43
CA LEU A 49 4.78 -5.81 39.60
C LEU A 49 3.30 -6.09 39.83
N ASN A 50 3.00 -7.35 40.18
CA ASN A 50 1.71 -7.74 40.76
C ASN A 50 1.67 -7.45 42.27
N GLU A 51 0.56 -7.78 42.90
CA GLU A 51 0.37 -7.59 44.35
C GLU A 51 1.31 -8.46 45.20
N GLU A 52 1.78 -9.55 44.67
CA GLU A 52 2.71 -10.50 45.32
C GLU A 52 4.17 -10.11 45.13
N GLY A 53 4.45 -9.03 44.42
CA GLY A 53 5.82 -8.56 44.13
C GLY A 53 6.55 -9.27 43.01
N MET A 54 5.86 -10.10 42.22
CA MET A 54 6.41 -10.78 41.05
C MET A 54 6.24 -9.90 39.79
N LEU A 55 7.11 -10.11 38.82
CA LEU A 55 7.06 -9.39 37.54
C LEU A 55 6.00 -10.00 36.62
N ILE A 56 5.03 -9.19 36.21
CA ILE A 56 4.19 -9.47 35.02
C ILE A 56 4.96 -8.95 33.81
N PRO A 57 5.54 -9.84 32.99
CA PRO A 57 6.42 -9.46 31.88
C PRO A 57 5.65 -8.80 30.76
N ASN A 58 6.35 -7.93 30.01
CA ASN A 58 5.88 -7.39 28.73
C ASN A 58 6.73 -7.93 27.59
N GLN A 59 6.45 -7.49 26.35
CA GLN A 59 7.18 -7.94 25.15
C GLN A 59 8.71 -7.72 25.28
N ASN A 60 9.15 -6.60 25.83
CA ASN A 60 10.59 -6.34 25.98
C ASN A 60 11.30 -7.37 26.90
N TYR A 61 10.56 -7.92 27.86
CA TYR A 61 11.10 -9.03 28.68
C TYR A 61 11.33 -10.27 27.82
N PHE A 62 10.37 -10.64 27.00
CA PHE A 62 10.48 -11.83 26.14
C PHE A 62 11.51 -11.68 25.02
N ASP A 63 11.68 -10.47 24.49
CA ASP A 63 12.74 -10.16 23.53
C ASP A 63 14.15 -10.32 24.13
N LEU A 64 14.29 -10.13 25.44
CA LEU A 64 15.57 -10.24 26.15
C LEU A 64 15.86 -11.62 26.75
N TYR A 65 14.82 -12.28 27.23
CA TYR A 65 14.95 -13.55 28.00
C TYR A 65 14.34 -14.75 27.30
N GLY A 66 13.76 -14.58 26.12
CA GLY A 66 13.02 -15.61 25.40
C GLY A 66 11.60 -15.80 25.94
N LYS A 67 10.77 -16.39 25.11
CA LYS A 67 9.38 -16.73 25.51
C LYS A 67 9.40 -17.84 26.57
N PRO A 68 8.52 -17.79 27.58
CA PRO A 68 8.37 -18.89 28.51
C PRO A 68 7.90 -20.13 27.73
N VAL A 69 8.43 -21.27 28.10
CA VAL A 69 7.88 -22.55 27.62
C VAL A 69 6.43 -22.59 28.09
N GLU A 70 5.49 -22.64 27.16
CA GLU A 70 4.08 -22.82 27.49
C GLU A 70 3.94 -24.12 28.27
N LEU A 71 3.60 -24.02 29.53
CA LEU A 71 3.21 -25.21 30.32
C LEU A 71 1.78 -25.56 29.89
N ASP A 72 1.63 -26.76 29.36
CA ASP A 72 0.33 -27.38 29.13
C ASP A 72 -0.43 -27.38 30.46
N VAL A 73 -1.34 -26.45 30.65
CA VAL A 73 -2.19 -26.39 31.85
C VAL A 73 -3.46 -27.16 31.51
N PRO A 74 -3.69 -28.32 32.17
CA PRO A 74 -4.92 -29.09 31.95
C PRO A 74 -6.14 -28.23 32.30
N GLY A 75 -6.94 -27.88 31.28
CA GLY A 75 -8.16 -27.09 31.44
C GLY A 75 -8.19 -25.75 30.72
N GLU A 76 -7.17 -25.38 29.94
CA GLU A 76 -7.26 -24.22 29.08
C GLU A 76 -8.33 -24.40 27.99
N ARG A 77 -9.12 -23.35 27.77
CA ARG A 77 -10.09 -23.33 26.66
C ARG A 77 -9.32 -23.40 25.35
N ALA A 78 -9.76 -24.27 24.45
CA ALA A 78 -9.27 -24.26 23.08
C ALA A 78 -9.64 -22.92 22.45
N ASP A 79 -8.63 -22.12 22.04
CA ASP A 79 -8.86 -20.93 21.26
C ASP A 79 -9.03 -21.32 19.81
N SER A 80 -10.03 -20.73 19.17
CA SER A 80 -10.27 -20.88 17.74
C SER A 80 -9.78 -19.64 17.03
N ILE A 81 -8.83 -19.80 16.10
CA ILE A 81 -8.33 -18.70 15.25
C ILE A 81 -8.79 -18.90 13.81
N SER A 82 -9.14 -17.81 13.15
CA SER A 82 -9.49 -17.79 11.74
C SER A 82 -8.21 -17.90 10.90
N CYS A 83 -8.12 -18.93 10.05
CA CYS A 83 -6.97 -19.12 9.16
C CYS A 83 -7.28 -18.81 7.68
N GLY A 84 -8.54 -18.50 7.33
CA GLY A 84 -8.96 -18.26 5.95
C GLY A 84 -8.15 -17.19 5.25
N PRO A 85 -8.07 -15.96 5.77
CA PRO A 85 -7.28 -14.88 5.20
C PRO A 85 -5.82 -15.26 5.01
N PHE A 86 -5.21 -15.86 6.03
CA PHE A 86 -3.81 -16.33 5.99
C PHE A 86 -3.56 -17.28 4.82
N VAL A 87 -4.39 -18.33 4.68
CA VAL A 87 -4.21 -19.35 3.62
C VAL A 87 -4.32 -18.74 2.23
N VAL A 88 -5.28 -17.84 2.03
CA VAL A 88 -5.47 -17.17 0.72
C VAL A 88 -4.28 -16.28 0.40
N VAL A 89 -3.87 -15.43 1.33
CA VAL A 89 -2.74 -14.49 1.13
C VAL A 89 -1.43 -15.24 0.97
N ASP A 90 -1.16 -16.27 1.76
CA ASP A 90 0.03 -17.13 1.62
C ASP A 90 0.10 -17.76 0.23
N SER A 91 -1.02 -18.34 -0.24
CA SER A 91 -1.08 -18.94 -1.57
C SER A 91 -0.81 -17.94 -2.69
N ILE A 92 -1.41 -16.74 -2.61
CA ILE A 92 -1.20 -15.67 -3.61
C ILE A 92 0.23 -15.12 -3.54
N ALA A 93 0.72 -14.82 -2.35
CA ALA A 93 2.04 -14.25 -2.14
C ALA A 93 3.15 -15.18 -2.63
N ARG A 94 3.03 -16.49 -2.40
CA ARG A 94 3.96 -17.50 -2.97
C ARG A 94 3.83 -17.60 -4.49
N LYS A 95 2.62 -17.70 -5.01
CA LYS A 95 2.37 -17.82 -6.46
C LYS A 95 2.89 -16.60 -7.23
N THR A 96 2.82 -15.42 -6.64
CA THR A 96 3.31 -14.18 -7.24
C THR A 96 4.76 -13.86 -6.88
N GLN A 97 5.43 -14.70 -6.09
CA GLN A 97 6.78 -14.45 -5.57
C GLN A 97 6.90 -13.18 -4.72
N LEU A 98 5.77 -12.69 -4.18
CA LEU A 98 5.75 -11.50 -3.32
C LEU A 98 6.54 -11.73 -2.03
N MET A 99 6.46 -12.94 -1.47
CA MET A 99 7.21 -13.27 -0.25
C MET A 99 8.71 -13.20 -0.50
N ASP A 100 9.20 -13.75 -1.62
CA ASP A 100 10.63 -13.75 -1.95
C ASP A 100 11.16 -12.31 -2.09
N VAL A 101 10.39 -11.43 -2.72
CA VAL A 101 10.74 -10.00 -2.85
C VAL A 101 10.72 -9.30 -1.50
N LEU A 102 9.67 -9.52 -0.70
CA LEU A 102 9.56 -8.91 0.64
C LEU A 102 10.71 -9.37 1.55
N GLU A 103 10.99 -10.67 1.61
CA GLU A 103 12.08 -11.23 2.42
C GLU A 103 13.45 -10.70 1.97
N SER A 104 13.68 -10.56 0.68
CA SER A 104 14.95 -10.04 0.15
C SER A 104 15.21 -8.59 0.52
N VAL A 105 14.16 -7.76 0.62
CA VAL A 105 14.27 -6.32 0.90
C VAL A 105 14.07 -6.01 2.38
N PHE A 106 13.18 -6.73 3.04
CA PHE A 106 12.78 -6.52 4.43
C PHE A 106 12.95 -7.80 5.28
N PRO A 107 14.16 -8.37 5.40
CA PRO A 107 14.37 -9.71 5.96
C PRO A 107 13.84 -9.90 7.38
N GLU A 108 13.82 -8.84 8.20
CA GLU A 108 13.34 -8.90 9.60
C GLU A 108 11.89 -8.43 9.77
N GLN A 109 11.25 -7.95 8.69
CA GLN A 109 9.97 -7.22 8.78
C GLN A 109 8.91 -7.75 7.84
N TRP A 110 9.27 -8.58 6.85
CA TRP A 110 8.38 -9.01 5.78
C TRP A 110 7.09 -9.68 6.29
N GLU A 111 7.18 -10.48 7.34
CA GLU A 111 6.03 -11.14 7.96
C GLU A 111 5.03 -10.12 8.52
N LYS A 112 5.55 -9.14 9.28
CA LYS A 112 4.73 -8.05 9.84
C LYS A 112 4.09 -7.18 8.76
N ILE A 113 4.82 -6.91 7.67
CA ILE A 113 4.31 -6.15 6.52
C ILE A 113 3.14 -6.90 5.90
N LEU A 114 3.28 -8.22 5.72
CA LEU A 114 2.26 -9.06 5.12
C LEU A 114 1.04 -9.22 6.02
N ASP A 115 1.24 -9.32 7.34
CA ASP A 115 0.17 -9.32 8.33
C ASP A 115 -0.64 -8.02 8.31
N LEU A 116 0.03 -6.87 8.30
CA LEU A 116 -0.64 -5.58 8.22
C LEU A 116 -1.40 -5.40 6.91
N ALA A 117 -0.81 -5.80 5.79
CA ALA A 117 -1.49 -5.78 4.50
C ALA A 117 -2.74 -6.67 4.51
N THR A 118 -2.63 -7.88 5.09
CA THR A 118 -3.76 -8.80 5.24
C THR A 118 -4.86 -8.21 6.11
N TYR A 119 -4.50 -7.63 7.26
CA TYR A 119 -5.42 -6.92 8.14
C TYR A 119 -6.18 -5.80 7.41
N MET A 120 -5.46 -4.94 6.71
CA MET A 120 -6.07 -3.82 5.95
C MET A 120 -7.04 -4.31 4.87
N MET A 121 -6.68 -5.36 4.14
CA MET A 121 -7.55 -5.96 3.12
C MET A 121 -8.81 -6.58 3.71
N MET A 122 -8.69 -7.29 4.83
CA MET A 122 -9.79 -8.03 5.41
C MET A 122 -10.77 -7.17 6.20
N THR A 123 -10.30 -6.08 6.78
CA THR A 123 -11.11 -5.19 7.61
C THR A 123 -11.58 -3.94 6.88
N GLU A 124 -11.06 -3.71 5.65
CA GLU A 124 -11.23 -2.46 4.91
C GLU A 124 -10.85 -1.23 5.76
N ASN A 125 -9.90 -1.41 6.68
CA ASN A 125 -9.52 -0.43 7.69
C ASN A 125 -8.00 -0.27 7.76
N ASN A 126 -7.54 0.94 8.01
CA ASN A 126 -6.14 1.28 8.18
C ASN A 126 -5.79 1.74 9.61
N VAL A 127 -6.69 1.59 10.57
CA VAL A 127 -6.49 2.01 11.95
C VAL A 127 -5.70 0.94 12.72
N MET A 128 -4.39 1.13 12.78
CA MET A 128 -3.44 0.13 13.31
C MET A 128 -3.62 -0.20 14.79
N GLN A 129 -4.27 0.66 15.57
CA GLN A 129 -4.58 0.38 16.99
C GLN A 129 -5.49 -0.85 17.19
N TYR A 130 -6.26 -1.25 16.17
CA TYR A 130 -7.11 -2.43 16.22
C TYR A 130 -6.44 -3.70 15.72
N PHE A 131 -5.22 -3.61 15.22
CA PHE A 131 -4.49 -4.78 14.73
C PHE A 131 -4.24 -5.82 15.81
N GLU A 132 -3.92 -5.39 17.03
CA GLU A 132 -3.66 -6.32 18.14
C GLU A 132 -4.88 -7.23 18.41
N ASP A 133 -6.09 -6.67 18.37
CA ASP A 133 -7.33 -7.43 18.53
C ASP A 133 -7.56 -8.38 17.36
N TYR A 134 -7.33 -7.92 16.13
CA TYR A 134 -7.37 -8.79 14.94
C TYR A 134 -6.41 -9.97 15.06
N GLY A 135 -5.18 -9.72 15.47
CA GLY A 135 -4.14 -10.74 15.58
C GLY A 135 -4.41 -11.79 16.65
N TYR A 136 -5.25 -11.53 17.66
CA TYR A 136 -5.69 -12.54 18.62
C TYR A 136 -6.66 -13.56 18.01
N HIS A 137 -7.36 -13.21 16.96
CA HIS A 137 -8.41 -14.02 16.37
C HIS A 137 -8.05 -14.61 15.01
N HIS A 138 -6.89 -14.25 14.46
CA HIS A 138 -6.46 -14.66 13.11
C HIS A 138 -5.06 -15.26 13.11
N ALA A 139 -4.84 -16.21 12.20
CA ALA A 139 -3.49 -16.71 11.92
C ALA A 139 -2.66 -15.58 11.27
N LEU A 140 -1.41 -15.44 11.72
CA LEU A 140 -0.46 -14.44 11.27
C LEU A 140 0.75 -15.11 10.62
N PHE A 141 1.46 -14.38 9.76
CA PHE A 141 2.75 -14.78 9.22
C PHE A 141 3.86 -14.62 10.27
N ASN A 142 3.78 -13.54 11.06
CA ASN A 142 4.71 -13.33 12.18
C ASN A 142 4.36 -14.26 13.34
N GLU A 143 5.36 -14.88 13.92
CA GLU A 143 5.19 -15.87 15.00
C GLU A 143 4.37 -15.38 16.20
N SER A 144 4.35 -14.08 16.46
CA SER A 144 3.64 -13.50 17.60
C SER A 144 2.87 -12.26 17.20
N ASN A 145 1.70 -12.08 17.82
CA ASN A 145 0.93 -10.86 17.70
C ASN A 145 1.73 -9.64 18.21
N PHE A 146 1.48 -8.47 17.66
CA PHE A 146 2.22 -7.23 17.97
C PHE A 146 1.29 -6.02 18.08
N THR A 147 1.76 -5.03 18.82
CA THR A 147 0.98 -3.84 19.20
C THR A 147 1.13 -2.69 18.21
N ASP A 148 0.25 -1.69 18.31
CA ASP A 148 0.32 -0.42 17.56
C ASP A 148 1.66 0.30 17.75
N SER A 149 2.25 0.26 18.94
CA SER A 149 3.58 0.81 19.20
C SER A 149 4.70 0.09 18.45
N THR A 150 4.53 -1.20 18.17
CA THR A 150 5.45 -1.99 17.33
C THR A 150 5.26 -1.62 15.87
N ILE A 151 4.02 -1.41 15.44
CA ILE A 151 3.69 -0.95 14.09
C ILE A 151 4.28 0.44 13.83
N GLY A 152 4.15 1.38 14.79
CA GLY A 152 4.75 2.70 14.67
C GLY A 152 6.27 2.61 14.47
N ARG A 153 6.98 1.78 15.26
CA ARG A 153 8.42 1.55 15.09
C ARG A 153 8.77 0.88 13.76
N LEU A 154 7.92 -0.02 13.27
CA LEU A 154 8.10 -0.63 11.96
C LEU A 154 8.09 0.44 10.87
N PHE A 155 7.10 1.33 10.86
CA PHE A 155 7.01 2.41 9.88
C PHE A 155 8.13 3.45 10.04
N ASP A 156 8.52 3.81 11.26
CA ASP A 156 9.66 4.73 11.51
C ASP A 156 10.99 4.19 10.98
N ASN A 157 11.15 2.86 10.95
CA ASN A 157 12.36 2.19 10.45
C ASN A 157 12.33 1.93 8.94
N MET A 158 11.16 2.03 8.30
CA MET A 158 11.06 1.92 6.84
C MET A 158 11.61 3.18 6.19
N ASN A 159 12.51 3.02 5.26
CA ASN A 159 13.05 4.13 4.50
C ASN A 159 12.61 4.08 3.02
N ILE A 160 12.64 5.25 2.38
CA ILE A 160 12.21 5.40 0.98
C ILE A 160 13.07 4.55 0.03
N LYS A 161 14.35 4.30 0.37
CA LYS A 161 15.25 3.49 -0.47
C LYS A 161 14.85 2.03 -0.49
N ASP A 162 14.43 1.48 0.65
CA ASP A 162 13.99 0.09 0.72
C ASP A 162 12.65 -0.08 0.00
N MET A 163 11.76 0.90 0.11
CA MET A 163 10.53 0.92 -0.68
C MET A 163 10.80 0.97 -2.20
N ASP A 164 11.77 1.78 -2.63
CA ASP A 164 12.20 1.85 -4.03
C ASP A 164 12.84 0.54 -4.49
N LEU A 165 13.68 -0.09 -3.67
CA LEU A 165 14.27 -1.40 -3.96
C LEU A 165 13.20 -2.48 -4.11
N PHE A 166 12.19 -2.46 -3.25
CA PHE A 166 11.05 -3.38 -3.35
C PHE A 166 10.33 -3.22 -4.69
N ILE A 167 9.97 -1.99 -5.07
CA ILE A 167 9.28 -1.74 -6.34
C ILE A 167 10.16 -2.15 -7.53
N ARG A 168 11.46 -1.86 -7.51
CA ARG A 168 12.39 -2.30 -8.57
C ARG A 168 12.45 -3.80 -8.71
N ALA A 169 12.60 -4.52 -7.60
CA ALA A 169 12.64 -5.98 -7.60
C ALA A 169 11.32 -6.57 -8.12
N TRP A 170 10.20 -6.00 -7.68
CA TRP A 170 8.86 -6.38 -8.10
C TRP A 170 8.61 -6.13 -9.60
N VAL A 171 8.90 -4.92 -10.08
CA VAL A 171 8.74 -4.57 -11.51
C VAL A 171 9.64 -5.43 -12.38
N LYS A 172 10.90 -5.61 -12.02
CA LYS A 172 11.83 -6.47 -12.77
C LYS A 172 11.31 -7.91 -12.94
N MET A 173 10.56 -8.40 -11.97
CA MET A 173 9.98 -9.75 -12.01
C MET A 173 8.70 -9.82 -12.84
N HIS A 174 7.92 -8.74 -12.88
CA HIS A 174 6.56 -8.73 -13.42
C HIS A 174 6.32 -7.80 -14.61
N ALA A 175 7.30 -6.99 -15.02
CA ALA A 175 7.23 -6.22 -16.25
C ALA A 175 7.76 -7.08 -17.41
N ASP A 176 6.85 -7.55 -18.23
CA ASP A 176 7.18 -8.20 -19.50
C ASP A 176 7.75 -7.17 -20.50
N ARG A 177 8.33 -7.64 -21.62
CA ARG A 177 8.97 -6.75 -22.60
C ARG A 177 7.98 -5.83 -23.33
N ASP A 178 6.76 -6.29 -23.55
CA ASP A 178 5.71 -5.53 -24.24
C ASP A 178 4.51 -5.45 -23.33
N ILE A 179 4.39 -4.34 -22.59
CA ILE A 179 3.36 -4.17 -21.58
C ILE A 179 2.43 -3.00 -21.89
N TYR A 180 1.15 -3.20 -21.61
CA TYR A 180 0.18 -2.11 -21.52
C TYR A 180 -0.04 -1.75 -20.06
N ILE A 181 0.33 -0.53 -19.70
CA ILE A 181 0.17 0.00 -18.35
C ILE A 181 -1.14 0.78 -18.28
N SER A 182 -2.11 0.23 -17.55
CA SER A 182 -3.25 1.03 -17.10
C SER A 182 -2.82 1.91 -15.95
N TYR A 183 -3.20 3.17 -16.02
CA TYR A 183 -2.89 4.13 -14.97
C TYR A 183 -4.18 4.81 -14.52
N ASP A 184 -4.48 4.67 -13.26
CA ASP A 184 -5.64 5.27 -12.63
C ASP A 184 -5.27 5.90 -11.30
N SER A 185 -6.06 6.88 -10.89
CA SER A 185 -5.86 7.62 -9.65
C SER A 185 -7.07 7.54 -8.74
N THR A 186 -6.79 7.49 -7.46
CA THR A 186 -7.77 7.64 -6.40
C THR A 186 -7.28 8.68 -5.41
N ASN A 187 -8.18 9.14 -4.56
CA ASN A 187 -7.83 10.01 -3.45
C ASN A 187 -8.30 9.42 -2.13
N MET A 188 -7.58 9.76 -1.09
CA MET A 188 -7.87 9.35 0.28
C MET A 188 -7.98 10.59 1.13
N ASN A 189 -9.12 10.79 1.79
CA ASN A 189 -9.29 11.87 2.74
C ASN A 189 -8.37 11.65 3.94
N CYS A 190 -7.76 12.72 4.41
CA CYS A 190 -6.81 12.70 5.51
C CYS A 190 -7.26 13.64 6.62
N VAL A 191 -7.33 13.13 7.84
CA VAL A 191 -7.59 13.93 9.06
C VAL A 191 -6.32 14.23 9.87
N ALA A 192 -5.15 13.79 9.42
CA ALA A 192 -3.87 14.05 10.07
C ALA A 192 -3.45 15.51 9.83
N GLY A 193 -3.15 16.22 10.92
CA GLY A 193 -2.87 17.65 10.87
C GLY A 193 -1.51 18.07 10.29
N ASN A 194 -0.58 17.14 10.07
CA ASN A 194 0.82 17.44 9.70
C ASN A 194 1.33 16.60 8.52
N LEU A 195 0.47 16.23 7.60
CA LEU A 195 0.88 15.51 6.40
C LEU A 195 1.03 16.48 5.23
N GLU A 196 2.27 16.68 4.75
CA GLU A 196 2.59 17.64 3.68
C GLU A 196 1.83 17.39 2.37
N LEU A 197 1.50 16.12 2.07
CA LEU A 197 0.75 15.75 0.87
C LEU A 197 -0.76 15.97 1.01
N ALA A 198 -1.27 16.20 2.23
CA ALA A 198 -2.69 16.39 2.48
C ALA A 198 -3.11 17.82 2.13
N GLU A 199 -3.71 17.98 0.96
CA GLU A 199 -4.18 19.25 0.43
C GLU A 199 -5.65 19.15 0.01
N TYR A 200 -6.35 20.28 0.02
CA TYR A 200 -7.73 20.35 -0.52
C TYR A 200 -7.71 20.25 -2.04
N GLY A 201 -8.57 19.41 -2.59
CA GLY A 201 -8.68 19.16 -4.02
C GLY A 201 -10.04 18.63 -4.40
N HIS A 202 -10.13 17.88 -5.49
CA HIS A 202 -11.37 17.24 -5.94
C HIS A 202 -11.56 15.88 -5.24
N ALA A 203 -11.95 15.92 -3.95
CA ALA A 203 -12.22 14.70 -3.19
C ALA A 203 -13.44 13.96 -3.74
N LYS A 204 -13.33 12.62 -3.84
CA LYS A 204 -14.42 11.74 -4.25
C LYS A 204 -15.41 11.52 -3.11
N ASP A 205 -14.91 11.39 -1.87
CA ASP A 205 -15.73 11.03 -0.72
C ASP A 205 -16.16 12.25 0.10
N ASN A 206 -15.22 13.04 0.61
CA ASN A 206 -15.55 14.21 1.43
C ASN A 206 -14.75 15.45 0.98
N PRO A 207 -15.40 16.43 0.31
CA PRO A 207 -14.73 17.64 -0.17
C PRO A 207 -14.29 18.59 0.95
N ASP A 208 -14.81 18.43 2.16
CA ASP A 208 -14.48 19.29 3.32
C ASP A 208 -13.20 18.84 4.05
N LEU A 209 -12.58 17.75 3.59
CA LEU A 209 -11.34 17.26 4.16
C LEU A 209 -10.19 17.34 3.14
N PRO A 210 -8.96 17.63 3.61
CA PRO A 210 -7.78 17.47 2.77
C PRO A 210 -7.61 16.02 2.35
N GLN A 211 -6.95 15.82 1.23
CA GLN A 211 -6.75 14.50 0.64
C GLN A 211 -5.32 14.31 0.16
N VAL A 212 -4.91 13.07 0.06
CA VAL A 212 -3.71 12.62 -0.65
C VAL A 212 -4.17 11.88 -1.90
N ASN A 213 -3.61 12.22 -3.05
CA ASN A 213 -3.83 11.47 -4.28
C ASN A 213 -2.85 10.30 -4.36
N MET A 214 -3.36 9.16 -4.79
CA MET A 214 -2.57 7.98 -5.12
C MET A 214 -2.91 7.53 -6.53
N SER A 215 -1.90 7.26 -7.32
CA SER A 215 -2.07 6.64 -8.62
C SER A 215 -1.33 5.31 -8.70
N LEU A 216 -1.86 4.38 -9.46
CA LEU A 216 -1.38 3.03 -9.62
C LEU A 216 -1.09 2.73 -11.08
N GLY A 217 0.12 2.30 -11.39
CA GLY A 217 0.48 1.69 -12.67
C GLY A 217 0.26 0.19 -12.61
N TYR A 218 -0.62 -0.32 -13.48
CA TYR A 218 -1.03 -1.71 -13.50
C TYR A 218 -0.71 -2.35 -14.86
N ASN A 219 0.02 -3.47 -14.87
CA ASN A 219 0.29 -4.25 -16.08
C ASN A 219 -0.96 -5.04 -16.48
N GLN A 220 -1.63 -4.63 -17.55
CA GLN A 220 -2.82 -5.29 -18.08
C GLN A 220 -2.50 -6.66 -18.68
N THR A 221 -1.34 -6.81 -19.29
CA THR A 221 -0.91 -8.08 -19.90
C THR A 221 -0.62 -9.14 -18.82
N GLY A 222 0.10 -8.75 -17.77
CA GLY A 222 0.50 -9.66 -16.69
C GLY A 222 -0.48 -9.70 -15.50
N ASN A 223 -1.53 -8.88 -15.49
CA ASN A 223 -2.49 -8.74 -14.38
C ASN A 223 -1.81 -8.48 -13.02
N LYS A 224 -0.90 -7.50 -12.98
CA LYS A 224 -0.12 -7.16 -11.78
C LYS A 224 -0.02 -5.65 -11.56
N PRO A 225 -0.18 -5.15 -10.33
CA PRO A 225 0.25 -3.80 -9.99
C PRO A 225 1.77 -3.72 -10.14
N LEU A 226 2.28 -2.65 -10.71
CA LEU A 226 3.72 -2.46 -10.92
C LEU A 226 4.30 -1.45 -9.93
N PHE A 227 3.76 -0.24 -9.93
CA PHE A 227 4.24 0.86 -9.10
C PHE A 227 3.11 1.81 -8.75
N TYR A 228 3.32 2.62 -7.74
CA TYR A 228 2.38 3.65 -7.33
C TYR A 228 3.07 5.01 -7.22
N SER A 229 2.28 6.06 -7.15
CA SER A 229 2.72 7.43 -6.88
C SER A 229 1.79 8.08 -5.87
N LEU A 230 2.37 8.74 -4.86
CA LEU A 230 1.63 9.62 -3.97
C LEU A 230 1.93 11.07 -4.34
N TYR A 231 0.92 11.91 -4.39
CA TYR A 231 1.08 13.32 -4.71
C TYR A 231 0.01 14.18 -4.02
N PRO A 232 0.28 15.50 -3.88
CA PRO A 232 -0.64 16.40 -3.19
C PRO A 232 -2.05 16.37 -3.75
N GLY A 233 -3.02 16.46 -2.84
CA GLY A 233 -4.45 16.39 -3.18
C GLY A 233 -4.93 17.50 -4.11
N SER A 234 -4.26 18.64 -4.17
CA SER A 234 -4.57 19.77 -5.07
C SER A 234 -4.17 19.53 -6.54
N ILE A 235 -3.29 18.55 -6.79
CA ILE A 235 -2.81 18.26 -8.14
C ILE A 235 -3.83 17.43 -8.90
N ILE A 236 -4.15 17.84 -10.12
CA ILE A 236 -5.05 17.12 -11.01
C ILE A 236 -4.30 16.05 -11.82
N ASP A 237 -4.96 14.92 -12.06
CA ASP A 237 -4.40 13.73 -12.72
C ASP A 237 -3.73 14.01 -14.07
N ASN A 238 -4.31 14.94 -14.84
CA ASN A 238 -3.80 15.32 -16.15
C ASN A 238 -2.33 15.76 -16.12
N THR A 239 -1.89 16.42 -15.03
CA THR A 239 -0.50 16.90 -14.89
C THR A 239 0.47 15.81 -14.47
N GLU A 240 -0.03 14.70 -13.94
CA GLU A 240 0.78 13.57 -13.48
C GLU A 240 1.17 12.59 -14.60
N CYS A 241 0.57 12.72 -15.79
CA CYS A 241 0.79 11.80 -16.91
C CYS A 241 2.28 11.68 -17.32
N GLU A 242 2.98 12.80 -17.46
CA GLU A 242 4.41 12.79 -17.81
C GLU A 242 5.24 12.12 -16.70
N LYS A 243 4.95 12.42 -15.45
CA LYS A 243 5.64 11.82 -14.29
C LYS A 243 5.42 10.32 -14.17
N MET A 244 4.21 9.85 -14.54
CA MET A 244 3.93 8.42 -14.63
C MET A 244 4.87 7.72 -15.62
N VAL A 245 4.99 8.28 -16.84
CA VAL A 245 5.88 7.71 -17.86
C VAL A 245 7.34 7.73 -17.40
N GLU A 246 7.78 8.83 -16.78
CA GLU A 246 9.13 8.93 -16.20
C GLU A 246 9.36 7.89 -15.10
N ARG A 247 8.36 7.62 -14.27
CA ARG A 247 8.42 6.61 -13.23
C ARG A 247 8.48 5.19 -13.82
N ALA A 248 7.69 4.90 -14.84
CA ALA A 248 7.76 3.61 -15.54
C ALA A 248 9.15 3.38 -16.15
N LYS A 249 9.75 4.42 -16.76
CA LYS A 249 11.14 4.38 -17.25
C LYS A 249 12.14 4.18 -16.13
N TYR A 250 11.96 4.88 -15.02
CA TYR A 250 12.84 4.76 -13.86
C TYR A 250 12.88 3.33 -13.31
N TYR A 251 11.76 2.61 -13.38
CA TYR A 251 11.67 1.20 -13.04
C TYR A 251 11.97 0.25 -14.21
N GLU A 252 12.57 0.76 -15.28
CA GLU A 252 13.06 -0.02 -16.41
C GLU A 252 11.96 -0.80 -17.16
N CYS A 253 10.72 -0.28 -17.17
CA CYS A 253 9.69 -0.81 -18.05
C CYS A 253 10.05 -0.50 -19.51
N GLU A 254 10.16 -1.52 -20.35
CA GLU A 254 10.49 -1.38 -21.76
C GLU A 254 9.24 -1.58 -22.64
N ASN A 255 9.25 -0.99 -23.86
CA ASN A 255 8.19 -1.16 -24.87
C ASN A 255 6.77 -0.98 -24.31
N MET A 256 6.55 0.17 -23.65
CA MET A 256 5.30 0.45 -22.94
C MET A 256 4.24 1.04 -23.87
N GLY A 257 3.02 0.51 -23.78
CA GLY A 257 1.79 1.20 -24.15
C GLY A 257 1.03 1.67 -22.91
N PHE A 258 0.13 2.63 -23.08
CA PHE A 258 -0.62 3.21 -21.96
C PHE A 258 -2.13 3.14 -22.17
N ILE A 259 -2.86 2.77 -21.14
CA ILE A 259 -4.33 2.77 -21.13
C ILE A 259 -4.78 3.73 -20.04
N LEU A 260 -5.47 4.80 -20.45
CA LEU A 260 -5.74 5.94 -19.59
C LEU A 260 -7.22 6.33 -19.62
N ASP A 261 -7.73 6.71 -18.46
CA ASP A 261 -9.07 7.28 -18.31
C ASP A 261 -9.14 8.71 -18.88
N ARG A 262 -10.36 9.18 -19.08
CA ARG A 262 -10.70 10.54 -19.56
C ARG A 262 -10.11 11.66 -18.69
N GLY A 263 -9.76 11.40 -17.43
CA GLY A 263 -9.08 12.34 -16.54
C GLY A 263 -7.75 12.80 -17.10
N TYR A 264 -7.05 11.91 -17.81
CA TYR A 264 -5.75 12.16 -18.42
C TYR A 264 -5.83 12.79 -19.83
N PHE A 265 -7.05 12.95 -20.36
CA PHE A 265 -7.24 13.47 -21.70
C PHE A 265 -6.82 14.95 -21.81
N SER A 266 -5.75 15.20 -22.56
CA SER A 266 -5.34 16.53 -23.01
C SER A 266 -4.53 16.42 -24.31
N ILE A 267 -4.60 17.47 -25.12
CA ILE A 267 -3.78 17.58 -26.35
C ILE A 267 -2.28 17.53 -26.00
N LYS A 268 -1.90 18.06 -24.82
CA LYS A 268 -0.51 18.04 -24.35
C LYS A 268 -0.03 16.59 -24.13
N ASN A 269 -0.84 15.78 -23.45
CA ASN A 269 -0.50 14.38 -23.15
C ASN A 269 -0.46 13.53 -24.43
N ILE A 270 -1.41 13.72 -25.33
CA ILE A 270 -1.41 13.02 -26.62
C ILE A 270 -0.15 13.34 -27.40
N ARG A 271 0.20 14.62 -27.54
CA ARG A 271 1.44 15.02 -28.20
C ARG A 271 2.70 14.49 -27.50
N TYR A 272 2.65 14.32 -26.20
CA TYR A 272 3.74 13.72 -25.43
C TYR A 272 3.93 12.24 -25.81
N PHE A 273 2.87 11.46 -25.88
CA PHE A 273 2.92 10.06 -26.30
C PHE A 273 3.40 9.93 -27.75
N GLU A 274 2.86 10.70 -28.68
CA GLU A 274 3.27 10.70 -30.07
C GLU A 274 4.75 11.02 -30.28
N ARG A 275 5.25 12.07 -29.62
CA ARG A 275 6.67 12.49 -29.71
C ARG A 275 7.62 11.41 -29.19
N ASN A 276 7.20 10.68 -28.15
CA ASN A 276 7.99 9.63 -27.57
C ASN A 276 7.73 8.25 -28.18
N ARG A 277 6.82 8.17 -29.17
CA ARG A 277 6.43 6.93 -29.88
C ARG A 277 5.89 5.85 -28.95
N TYR A 278 5.09 6.25 -27.96
CA TYR A 278 4.35 5.32 -27.12
C TYR A 278 3.01 4.97 -27.74
N ASP A 279 2.64 3.73 -27.69
CA ASP A 279 1.26 3.31 -27.94
C ASP A 279 0.35 3.75 -26.81
N TYR A 280 -0.85 4.18 -27.13
CA TYR A 280 -1.80 4.58 -26.11
C TYR A 280 -3.25 4.32 -26.49
N ILE A 281 -4.06 4.02 -25.51
CA ILE A 281 -5.52 4.00 -25.53
C ILE A 281 -5.98 5.01 -24.49
N LEU A 282 -6.70 6.04 -24.93
CA LEU A 282 -7.09 7.14 -24.07
C LEU A 282 -8.59 7.42 -24.22
N MET A 283 -9.35 7.30 -23.12
CA MET A 283 -10.75 7.71 -23.12
C MET A 283 -10.89 9.21 -23.30
N THR A 284 -11.80 9.63 -24.17
CA THR A 284 -12.02 11.03 -24.47
C THR A 284 -13.14 11.63 -23.61
N LYS A 285 -13.09 12.96 -23.43
CA LYS A 285 -14.18 13.70 -22.77
C LYS A 285 -15.31 13.89 -23.78
N GLY A 286 -16.54 13.47 -23.42
CA GLY A 286 -17.71 13.53 -24.32
C GLY A 286 -18.10 14.94 -24.77
N ASN A 287 -17.65 15.99 -24.08
CA ASN A 287 -17.85 17.40 -24.44
C ASN A 287 -16.79 17.97 -25.39
N ALA A 288 -15.78 17.18 -25.76
CA ALA A 288 -14.79 17.62 -26.73
C ALA A 288 -15.41 17.73 -28.14
N GLY A 289 -15.23 18.86 -28.81
CA GLY A 289 -15.91 19.14 -30.09
C GLY A 289 -15.66 18.13 -31.19
N PHE A 290 -14.47 17.50 -31.22
CA PHE A 290 -14.18 16.43 -32.18
C PHE A 290 -14.91 15.13 -31.84
N VAL A 291 -15.14 14.84 -30.55
CA VAL A 291 -15.91 13.67 -30.12
C VAL A 291 -17.36 13.80 -30.54
N GLN A 292 -17.96 14.97 -30.35
CA GLN A 292 -19.32 15.24 -30.80
C GLN A 292 -19.47 15.03 -32.31
N LYS A 293 -18.53 15.54 -33.10
CA LYS A 293 -18.53 15.35 -34.55
C LYS A 293 -18.36 13.86 -34.93
N ALA A 294 -17.47 13.13 -34.26
CA ALA A 294 -17.29 11.71 -34.52
C ALA A 294 -18.55 10.92 -34.17
N VAL A 295 -19.20 11.25 -33.06
CA VAL A 295 -20.50 10.62 -32.67
C VAL A 295 -21.59 10.94 -33.71
N GLU A 296 -21.72 12.20 -34.14
CA GLU A 296 -22.70 12.60 -35.18
C GLU A 296 -22.47 11.83 -36.49
N GLU A 297 -21.23 11.69 -36.94
CA GLU A 297 -20.90 10.92 -38.14
C GLU A 297 -21.23 9.43 -38.02
N CYS A 298 -20.99 8.84 -36.83
CA CYS A 298 -21.26 7.43 -36.60
C CYS A 298 -22.74 7.12 -36.32
N GLN A 299 -23.49 8.02 -35.70
CA GLN A 299 -24.80 7.77 -35.13
C GLN A 299 -25.80 7.15 -36.13
N ALA A 300 -25.74 7.60 -37.41
CA ALA A 300 -26.62 7.08 -38.46
C ALA A 300 -26.23 5.68 -38.94
N ILE A 301 -24.97 5.28 -38.78
CA ILE A 301 -24.42 4.03 -39.34
C ILE A 301 -24.27 2.97 -38.26
N LEU A 302 -23.99 3.38 -37.05
CA LEU A 302 -23.59 2.51 -35.95
C LEU A 302 -24.64 1.43 -35.63
N ARG A 303 -25.92 1.80 -35.67
CA ARG A 303 -27.06 0.92 -35.35
C ARG A 303 -27.63 0.17 -36.57
N ASN A 304 -27.19 0.50 -37.78
CA ASN A 304 -27.84 0.04 -39.01
C ASN A 304 -27.27 -1.28 -39.57
N GLY A 305 -26.46 -2.03 -38.82
CA GLY A 305 -25.94 -3.30 -39.29
C GLY A 305 -25.38 -4.19 -38.20
N TYR A 306 -25.61 -5.48 -38.33
CA TYR A 306 -25.01 -6.49 -37.44
C TYR A 306 -23.48 -6.46 -37.50
N THR A 307 -22.87 -5.91 -38.52
CA THR A 307 -21.41 -5.79 -38.67
C THR A 307 -20.75 -4.91 -37.62
N ASN A 308 -21.49 -4.02 -37.01
CA ASN A 308 -21.03 -3.12 -35.99
C ASN A 308 -21.36 -3.60 -34.55
N TYR A 309 -22.09 -4.69 -34.43
CA TYR A 309 -22.47 -5.27 -33.14
C TYR A 309 -21.36 -6.17 -32.63
N ILE A 310 -20.93 -5.91 -31.40
CA ILE A 310 -19.90 -6.66 -30.68
C ILE A 310 -20.65 -7.51 -29.64
N GLU A 311 -20.84 -8.79 -29.97
CA GLU A 311 -21.67 -9.71 -29.17
C GLU A 311 -21.13 -9.91 -27.75
N GLU A 312 -19.80 -9.99 -27.61
CA GLU A 312 -19.11 -10.18 -26.31
C GLU A 312 -19.42 -9.07 -25.30
N HIS A 313 -19.70 -7.87 -25.78
CA HIS A 313 -19.93 -6.69 -24.94
C HIS A 313 -21.34 -6.12 -25.06
N GLU A 314 -22.21 -6.74 -25.85
CA GLU A 314 -23.59 -6.32 -26.08
C GLU A 314 -23.72 -4.84 -26.52
N LEU A 315 -22.75 -4.36 -27.31
CA LEU A 315 -22.70 -2.96 -27.75
C LEU A 315 -22.38 -2.84 -29.24
N TYR A 316 -22.63 -1.67 -29.82
CA TYR A 316 -22.20 -1.34 -31.17
C TYR A 316 -20.88 -0.58 -31.11
N GLY A 317 -19.92 -0.92 -31.98
CA GLY A 317 -18.63 -0.28 -32.07
C GLY A 317 -18.21 0.04 -33.50
N MET A 318 -17.56 1.17 -33.70
CA MET A 318 -17.03 1.59 -34.98
C MET A 318 -15.69 2.30 -34.82
N THR A 319 -14.77 2.08 -35.73
CA THR A 319 -13.47 2.77 -35.77
C THR A 319 -13.47 3.78 -36.90
N LEU A 320 -13.10 5.01 -36.58
CA LEU A 320 -12.88 6.10 -37.54
C LEU A 320 -11.40 6.46 -37.57
N GLU A 321 -10.90 6.80 -38.75
CA GLU A 321 -9.60 7.43 -38.89
C GLU A 321 -9.77 8.94 -39.00
N LYS A 322 -9.14 9.68 -38.09
CA LYS A 322 -9.29 11.15 -37.98
C LYS A 322 -7.96 11.84 -37.75
N ASP A 323 -7.69 12.88 -38.50
CA ASP A 323 -6.65 13.83 -38.14
C ASP A 323 -7.22 14.81 -37.10
N LEU A 324 -7.08 14.44 -35.80
CA LEU A 324 -7.66 15.18 -34.70
C LEU A 324 -7.03 16.56 -34.47
N PHE A 325 -5.80 16.75 -34.98
CA PHE A 325 -4.99 17.93 -34.64
C PHE A 325 -4.57 18.72 -35.86
N GLY A 326 -4.98 18.36 -37.08
CA GLY A 326 -4.60 19.02 -38.32
C GLY A 326 -3.10 18.90 -38.64
N THR A 327 -2.48 17.80 -38.20
CA THR A 327 -1.04 17.55 -38.36
C THR A 327 -0.70 16.69 -39.57
N GLY A 328 -1.71 16.20 -40.27
CA GLY A 328 -1.57 15.19 -41.33
C GLY A 328 -1.32 13.79 -40.83
N LYS A 329 -1.37 13.54 -39.53
CA LYS A 329 -1.35 12.24 -38.91
C LYS A 329 -2.77 11.81 -38.56
N THR A 330 -3.06 10.55 -38.84
CA THR A 330 -4.38 9.97 -38.57
C THR A 330 -4.35 9.19 -37.28
N GLU A 331 -5.32 9.48 -36.39
CA GLU A 331 -5.58 8.75 -35.17
C GLU A 331 -6.78 7.84 -35.34
N TYR A 332 -6.75 6.67 -34.69
CA TYR A 332 -7.90 5.78 -34.64
C TYR A 332 -8.84 6.21 -33.51
N VAL A 333 -10.06 6.58 -33.87
CA VAL A 333 -11.09 6.96 -32.91
C VAL A 333 -12.12 5.85 -32.86
N HIS A 334 -12.21 5.18 -31.71
CA HIS A 334 -13.21 4.13 -31.47
C HIS A 334 -14.44 4.74 -30.82
N VAL A 335 -15.60 4.58 -31.47
CA VAL A 335 -16.89 5.05 -30.99
C VAL A 335 -17.74 3.83 -30.62
N TYR A 336 -18.24 3.81 -29.39
CA TYR A 336 -19.11 2.76 -28.87
C TYR A 336 -20.46 3.33 -28.45
N TYR A 337 -21.52 2.50 -28.56
CA TYR A 337 -22.90 2.88 -28.22
C TYR A 337 -23.65 1.71 -27.57
#